data_13406dfcd2621affe2c962ba74ecf800
#
_entry.id   13406dfcd2621affe2c962ba74ecf800
#
_cell.length_a   1.000
_cell.length_b   1.000
_cell.length_c   1.000
_cell.angle_alpha   90.00
_cell.angle_beta   90.00
_cell.angle_gamma   90.00
#
_symmetry.space_group_name_H-M   'P 1'
#
loop_
_entity.id
_entity.type
_entity.pdbx_description
1 polymer ?
#
loop_
_entity_poly.entity_id
_entity_poly.type
_entity_poly.pdbx_seq_one_letter_code
_entity_poly.pdbx_strand_id
1 'polypeptide(L)'
;MFKTDDTIIKVCMFLAGLIFFLYGTVMMFNYDFMIDRYPTFEDNLTTEFFLNWFGAVNFVAYVGILYMGFKGLDRGFFAYAIPVVLLQLIWVFMSLQQSGGDNYTGLYAWIILSALLIISRIRAGFPFTYESAGNAFGVTDKITQYMLYVAIILVVFNIASYFVDPGGFIRQVPLLESNPQAEHSVLGITMINIAILIAFIYQYRVGLSGVLITMSAVA
;
A
#
# COMPACT_ATOMS: atom_id res chain seq x y z
N MET A 1 -16.54 0.52 -17.38
CA MET A 1 -17.43 0.91 -16.28
C MET A 1 -17.34 -0.16 -15.18
N PHE A 2 -17.27 0.24 -13.91
CA PHE A 2 -17.20 -0.73 -12.80
C PHE A 2 -18.42 -1.64 -12.78
N LYS A 3 -18.20 -2.93 -12.53
CA LYS A 3 -19.25 -3.97 -12.60
C LYS A 3 -20.06 -4.11 -11.31
N THR A 4 -19.68 -3.44 -10.22
CA THR A 4 -20.51 -3.44 -9.01
C THR A 4 -21.86 -2.77 -9.26
N ASP A 5 -22.93 -3.28 -8.67
CA ASP A 5 -24.26 -2.67 -8.77
C ASP A 5 -24.51 -1.60 -7.69
N ASP A 6 -23.70 -1.60 -6.63
CA ASP A 6 -23.80 -0.64 -5.55
C ASP A 6 -23.12 0.69 -5.90
N THR A 7 -23.93 1.75 -5.99
CA THR A 7 -23.46 3.09 -6.33
C THR A 7 -22.45 3.64 -5.31
N ILE A 8 -22.63 3.35 -4.01
CA ILE A 8 -21.72 3.83 -2.97
C ILE A 8 -20.36 3.14 -3.10
N ILE A 9 -20.34 1.84 -3.38
CA ILE A 9 -19.09 1.11 -3.65
C ILE A 9 -18.40 1.66 -4.89
N LYS A 10 -19.13 1.97 -5.97
CA LYS A 10 -18.58 2.66 -7.15
C LYS A 10 -17.90 3.97 -6.79
N VAL A 11 -18.56 4.79 -5.99
CA VAL A 11 -18.01 6.07 -5.54
C VAL A 11 -16.75 5.84 -4.69
N CYS A 12 -16.76 4.88 -3.77
CA CYS A 12 -15.59 4.52 -2.98
C CYS A 12 -14.41 4.08 -3.86
N MET A 13 -14.65 3.22 -4.84
CA MET A 13 -13.63 2.77 -5.79
C MET A 13 -13.05 3.92 -6.61
N PHE A 14 -13.92 4.82 -7.08
CA PHE A 14 -13.49 5.99 -7.85
C PHE A 14 -12.65 6.94 -7.00
N LEU A 15 -13.12 7.30 -5.79
CA LEU A 15 -12.40 8.22 -4.90
C LEU A 15 -11.06 7.62 -4.44
N ALA A 16 -11.06 6.36 -4.03
CA ALA A 16 -9.82 5.69 -3.65
C ALA A 16 -8.84 5.64 -4.85
N GLY A 17 -9.30 5.22 -6.02
CA GLY A 17 -8.48 5.18 -7.21
C GLY A 17 -7.93 6.55 -7.60
N LEU A 18 -8.76 7.60 -7.55
CA LEU A 18 -8.34 8.96 -7.85
C LEU A 18 -7.26 9.46 -6.88
N ILE A 19 -7.44 9.24 -5.58
CA ILE A 19 -6.48 9.67 -4.57
C ILE A 19 -5.14 8.96 -4.76
N PHE A 20 -5.13 7.64 -4.95
CA PHE A 20 -3.90 6.89 -5.21
C PHE A 20 -3.22 7.31 -6.52
N PHE A 21 -4.00 7.57 -7.57
CA PHE A 21 -3.46 8.09 -8.84
C PHE A 21 -2.80 9.45 -8.67
N LEU A 22 -3.48 10.39 -8.00
CA LEU A 22 -2.95 11.74 -7.79
C LEU A 22 -1.69 11.72 -6.92
N TYR A 23 -1.70 10.96 -5.81
CA TYR A 23 -0.53 10.82 -4.95
C TYR A 23 0.63 10.17 -5.68
N GLY A 24 0.38 9.09 -6.42
CA GLY A 24 1.41 8.44 -7.23
C GLY A 24 2.03 9.39 -8.25
N THR A 25 1.18 10.16 -8.95
CA THR A 25 1.62 11.14 -9.95
C THR A 25 2.48 12.24 -9.31
N VAL A 26 2.04 12.82 -8.21
CA VAL A 26 2.76 13.89 -7.54
C VAL A 26 4.11 13.39 -7.03
N MET A 27 4.14 12.23 -6.37
CA MET A 27 5.38 11.67 -5.84
C MET A 27 6.41 11.32 -6.90
N MET A 28 5.96 10.84 -8.08
CA MET A 28 6.89 10.43 -9.14
C MET A 28 7.29 11.55 -10.09
N PHE A 29 6.45 12.57 -10.27
CA PHE A 29 6.65 13.55 -11.34
C PHE A 29 6.67 15.00 -10.86
N ASN A 30 6.46 15.25 -9.58
CA ASN A 30 6.48 16.59 -9.00
C ASN A 30 7.17 16.59 -7.63
N TYR A 31 8.45 16.26 -7.67
CA TYR A 31 9.31 16.16 -6.50
C TYR A 31 9.35 17.47 -5.70
N ASP A 32 9.50 18.61 -6.37
CA ASP A 32 9.58 19.93 -5.74
C ASP A 32 8.33 20.22 -4.88
N PHE A 33 7.14 19.87 -5.39
CA PHE A 33 5.90 20.02 -4.61
C PHE A 33 5.92 19.20 -3.32
N MET A 34 6.54 18.01 -3.34
CA MET A 34 6.64 17.18 -2.14
C MET A 34 7.62 17.76 -1.14
N ILE A 35 8.76 18.28 -1.59
CA ILE A 35 9.74 18.93 -0.72
C ILE A 35 9.16 20.21 -0.11
N ASP A 36 8.48 21.03 -0.89
CA ASP A 36 7.80 22.24 -0.39
C ASP A 36 6.75 21.89 0.69
N ARG A 37 6.10 20.74 0.55
CA ARG A 37 5.08 20.29 1.50
C ARG A 37 5.65 19.72 2.79
N TYR A 38 6.85 19.16 2.72
CA TYR A 38 7.56 18.54 3.84
C TYR A 38 8.95 19.18 4.00
N PRO A 39 9.01 20.41 4.48
CA PRO A 39 10.23 21.26 4.42
C PRO A 39 11.42 20.72 5.22
N THR A 40 11.21 19.71 6.07
CA THR A 40 12.32 19.05 6.78
C THR A 40 12.85 17.82 6.03
N PHE A 41 12.21 17.44 4.92
CA PHE A 41 12.83 16.47 4.04
C PHE A 41 14.02 17.13 3.35
N GLU A 42 15.16 16.50 3.45
CA GLU A 42 16.33 16.96 2.74
C GLU A 42 16.10 16.82 1.23
N ASP A 43 16.38 17.90 0.51
CA ASP A 43 16.38 17.89 -0.96
C ASP A 43 17.62 17.16 -1.45
N ASN A 44 17.51 15.84 -1.59
CA ASN A 44 18.59 14.99 -2.03
C ASN A 44 18.08 13.76 -2.80
N LEU A 45 18.99 13.11 -3.53
CA LEU A 45 18.68 11.93 -4.35
C LEU A 45 18.05 10.77 -3.55
N THR A 46 18.34 10.66 -2.25
CA THR A 46 17.74 9.62 -1.41
C THR A 46 16.25 9.88 -1.20
N THR A 47 15.88 11.11 -0.89
CA THR A 47 14.49 11.51 -0.74
C THR A 47 13.73 11.36 -2.05
N GLU A 48 14.33 11.76 -3.17
CA GLU A 48 13.76 11.54 -4.51
C GLU A 48 13.53 10.06 -4.79
N PHE A 49 14.51 9.20 -4.51
CA PHE A 49 14.39 7.76 -4.67
C PHE A 49 13.21 7.19 -3.88
N PHE A 50 13.09 7.54 -2.61
CA PHE A 50 11.99 7.04 -1.78
C PHE A 50 10.63 7.59 -2.21
N LEU A 51 10.53 8.84 -2.60
CA LEU A 51 9.29 9.41 -3.13
C LEU A 51 8.86 8.72 -4.42
N ASN A 52 9.79 8.48 -5.34
CA ASN A 52 9.54 7.74 -6.56
C ASN A 52 9.05 6.31 -6.28
N TRP A 53 9.66 5.65 -5.32
CA TRP A 53 9.23 4.31 -4.93
C TRP A 53 7.85 4.30 -4.30
N PHE A 54 7.55 5.20 -3.35
CA PHE A 54 6.22 5.36 -2.80
C PHE A 54 5.18 5.74 -3.86
N GLY A 55 5.56 6.56 -4.82
CA GLY A 55 4.74 6.90 -5.97
C GLY A 55 4.37 5.66 -6.79
N ALA A 56 5.34 4.80 -7.07
CA ALA A 56 5.11 3.54 -7.78
C ALA A 56 4.15 2.62 -7.01
N VAL A 57 4.29 2.50 -5.68
CA VAL A 57 3.36 1.74 -4.83
C VAL A 57 1.94 2.29 -4.92
N ASN A 58 1.77 3.61 -4.94
CA ASN A 58 0.45 4.23 -5.11
C ASN A 58 -0.16 3.90 -6.49
N PHE A 59 0.65 3.88 -7.57
CA PHE A 59 0.17 3.44 -8.89
C PHE A 59 -0.27 1.98 -8.90
N VAL A 60 0.46 1.09 -8.25
CA VAL A 60 0.06 -0.31 -8.11
C VAL A 60 -1.26 -0.42 -7.36
N ALA A 61 -1.45 0.35 -6.28
CA ALA A 61 -2.71 0.40 -5.56
C ALA A 61 -3.86 0.88 -6.45
N TYR A 62 -3.64 1.94 -7.23
CA TYR A 62 -4.60 2.44 -8.21
C TYR A 62 -5.01 1.37 -9.23
N VAL A 63 -4.05 0.69 -9.85
CA VAL A 63 -4.33 -0.38 -10.83
C VAL A 63 -5.08 -1.55 -10.18
N GLY A 64 -4.72 -1.91 -8.95
CA GLY A 64 -5.44 -2.92 -8.17
C GLY A 64 -6.91 -2.57 -7.95
N ILE A 65 -7.20 -1.31 -7.59
CA ILE A 65 -8.56 -0.80 -7.40
C ILE A 65 -9.35 -0.84 -8.72
N LEU A 66 -8.75 -0.40 -9.82
CA LEU A 66 -9.38 -0.46 -11.14
C LEU A 66 -9.72 -1.90 -11.53
N TYR A 67 -8.77 -2.82 -11.35
CA TYR A 67 -8.99 -4.23 -11.65
C TYR A 67 -10.18 -4.79 -10.87
N MET A 68 -10.25 -4.55 -9.56
CA MET A 68 -11.36 -5.01 -8.73
C MET A 68 -12.69 -4.41 -9.17
N GLY A 69 -12.71 -3.13 -9.51
CA GLY A 69 -13.91 -2.46 -10.02
C GLY A 69 -14.38 -3.03 -11.35
N PHE A 70 -13.48 -3.29 -12.30
CA PHE A 70 -13.82 -3.89 -13.59
C PHE A 70 -14.28 -5.36 -13.48
N LYS A 71 -13.82 -6.07 -12.47
CA LYS A 71 -14.22 -7.46 -12.21
C LYS A 71 -15.46 -7.58 -11.32
N GLY A 72 -15.90 -6.50 -10.66
CA GLY A 72 -17.00 -6.53 -9.69
C GLY A 72 -16.63 -7.26 -8.40
N LEU A 73 -15.39 -7.12 -7.95
CA LEU A 73 -14.87 -7.78 -6.75
C LEU A 73 -15.04 -6.88 -5.52
N ASP A 74 -16.27 -6.55 -5.14
CA ASP A 74 -16.59 -5.58 -4.10
C ASP A 74 -15.98 -5.94 -2.74
N ARG A 75 -16.11 -7.20 -2.33
CA ARG A 75 -15.51 -7.69 -1.07
C ARG A 75 -13.98 -7.62 -1.13
N GLY A 76 -13.40 -7.99 -2.26
CA GLY A 76 -11.96 -7.89 -2.50
C GLY A 76 -11.46 -6.46 -2.44
N PHE A 77 -12.19 -5.53 -3.03
CA PHE A 77 -11.88 -4.11 -2.97
C PHE A 77 -11.71 -3.61 -1.52
N PHE A 78 -12.67 -3.86 -0.64
CA PHE A 78 -12.55 -3.44 0.75
C PHE A 78 -11.42 -4.16 1.50
N ALA A 79 -11.22 -5.45 1.24
CA ALA A 79 -10.13 -6.21 1.85
C ALA A 79 -8.75 -5.71 1.44
N TYR A 80 -8.62 -5.14 0.24
CA TYR A 80 -7.39 -4.53 -0.28
C TYR A 80 -7.27 -3.06 0.12
N ALA A 81 -8.28 -2.25 -0.18
CA ALA A 81 -8.20 -0.80 -0.05
C ALA A 81 -8.07 -0.32 1.40
N ILE A 82 -8.78 -0.96 2.35
CA ILE A 82 -8.75 -0.51 3.75
C ILE A 82 -7.34 -0.63 4.35
N PRO A 83 -6.65 -1.78 4.31
CA PRO A 83 -5.29 -1.86 4.83
C PRO A 83 -4.33 -0.88 4.15
N VAL A 84 -4.40 -0.76 2.83
CA VAL A 84 -3.49 0.12 2.08
C VAL A 84 -3.72 1.60 2.44
N VAL A 85 -4.99 2.02 2.55
CA VAL A 85 -5.34 3.39 2.96
C VAL A 85 -4.91 3.68 4.40
N LEU A 86 -5.07 2.72 5.32
CA LEU A 86 -4.61 2.87 6.70
C LEU A 86 -3.08 2.97 6.79
N LEU A 87 -2.35 2.23 5.96
CA LEU A 87 -0.89 2.35 5.89
C LEU A 87 -0.46 3.71 5.37
N GLN A 88 -1.11 4.22 4.32
CA GLN A 88 -0.85 5.56 3.83
C GLN A 88 -1.17 6.63 4.90
N LEU A 89 -2.26 6.46 5.64
CA LEU A 89 -2.60 7.35 6.74
C LEU A 89 -1.50 7.38 7.81
N ILE A 90 -1.00 6.20 8.21
CA ILE A 90 0.09 6.09 9.19
C ILE A 90 1.36 6.74 8.63
N TRP A 91 1.71 6.48 7.38
CA TRP A 91 2.88 7.06 6.75
C TRP A 91 2.81 8.59 6.69
N VAL A 92 1.68 9.15 6.23
CA VAL A 92 1.47 10.61 6.17
C VAL A 92 1.52 11.23 7.56
N PHE A 93 0.93 10.58 8.56
CA PHE A 93 0.98 11.05 9.95
C PHE A 93 2.43 11.08 10.48
N MET A 94 3.19 9.99 10.29
CA MET A 94 4.59 9.92 10.72
C MET A 94 5.45 10.96 9.98
N SER A 95 5.26 11.12 8.68
CA SER A 95 5.99 12.11 7.87
C SER A 95 5.71 13.53 8.36
N LEU A 96 4.48 13.87 8.70
CA LEU A 96 4.13 15.18 9.27
C LEU A 96 4.77 15.40 10.64
N GLN A 97 4.79 14.37 11.50
CA GLN A 97 5.43 14.47 12.82
C GLN A 97 6.95 14.67 12.69
N GLN A 98 7.59 13.99 11.76
CA GLN A 98 9.03 14.10 11.53
C GLN A 98 9.40 15.40 10.83
N SER A 99 8.55 15.87 9.91
CA SER A 99 8.83 17.07 9.12
C SER A 99 8.51 18.37 9.83
N GLY A 100 7.83 18.35 10.97
CA GLY A 100 7.34 19.57 11.62
C GLY A 100 6.37 20.37 10.73
N GLY A 101 5.86 19.75 9.66
CA GLY A 101 4.97 20.42 8.70
C GLY A 101 3.60 20.71 9.31
N ASP A 102 3.02 21.83 8.92
CA ASP A 102 1.70 22.29 9.37
C ASP A 102 0.57 22.03 8.36
N ASN A 103 0.90 21.46 7.21
CA ASN A 103 -0.07 21.18 6.15
C ASN A 103 -0.76 19.81 6.30
N TYR A 104 -1.82 19.78 7.09
CA TYR A 104 -2.59 18.57 7.38
C TYR A 104 -3.61 18.15 6.29
N THR A 105 -3.66 18.85 5.15
CA THR A 105 -4.67 18.57 4.09
C THR A 105 -4.62 17.11 3.61
N GLY A 106 -3.41 16.57 3.39
CA GLY A 106 -3.25 15.17 3.00
C GLY A 106 -3.71 14.19 4.07
N LEU A 107 -3.40 14.48 5.33
CA LEU A 107 -3.82 13.67 6.47
C LEU A 107 -5.36 13.61 6.55
N TYR A 108 -6.04 14.74 6.43
CA TYR A 108 -7.51 14.77 6.44
C TYR A 108 -8.10 13.98 5.27
N ALA A 109 -7.52 14.06 4.08
CA ALA A 109 -7.96 13.28 2.93
C ALA A 109 -7.91 11.77 3.21
N TRP A 110 -6.80 11.29 3.81
CA TRP A 110 -6.64 9.89 4.17
C TRP A 110 -7.55 9.45 5.33
N ILE A 111 -7.81 10.32 6.33
CA ILE A 111 -8.77 10.05 7.40
C ILE A 111 -10.18 9.90 6.82
N ILE A 112 -10.60 10.85 5.99
CA ILE A 112 -11.94 10.84 5.37
C ILE A 112 -12.11 9.59 4.48
N LEU A 113 -11.11 9.26 3.66
CA LEU A 113 -11.16 8.08 2.82
C LEU A 113 -11.22 6.79 3.65
N SER A 114 -10.42 6.70 4.71
CA SER A 114 -10.45 5.54 5.63
C SER A 114 -11.84 5.36 6.25
N ALA A 115 -12.41 6.43 6.78
CA ALA A 115 -13.76 6.41 7.39
C ALA A 115 -14.82 6.00 6.35
N LEU A 116 -14.76 6.58 5.15
CA LEU A 116 -15.69 6.28 4.06
C LEU A 116 -15.65 4.79 3.67
N LEU A 117 -14.44 4.23 3.53
CA LEU A 117 -14.27 2.81 3.18
C LEU A 117 -14.79 1.89 4.28
N ILE A 118 -14.48 2.19 5.55
CA ILE A 118 -14.92 1.38 6.69
C ILE A 118 -16.45 1.41 6.81
N ILE A 119 -17.07 2.59 6.78
CA ILE A 119 -18.52 2.77 6.85
C ILE A 119 -19.21 2.06 5.68
N SER A 120 -18.68 2.21 4.47
CA SER A 120 -19.24 1.57 3.27
C SER A 120 -19.17 0.06 3.33
N ARG A 121 -18.09 -0.49 3.88
CA ARG A 121 -17.94 -1.94 4.10
C ARG A 121 -18.99 -2.46 5.11
N ILE A 122 -19.15 -1.74 6.24
CA ILE A 122 -20.14 -2.11 7.26
C ILE A 122 -21.54 -2.06 6.65
N ARG A 123 -21.88 -0.99 5.92
CA ARG A 123 -23.17 -0.82 5.23
C ARG A 123 -23.43 -1.94 4.24
N ALA A 124 -22.43 -2.37 3.50
CA ALA A 124 -22.54 -3.46 2.53
C ALA A 124 -22.66 -4.85 3.19
N GLY A 125 -22.60 -4.94 4.52
CA GLY A 125 -22.71 -6.20 5.26
C GLY A 125 -21.49 -7.13 5.10
N PHE A 126 -20.35 -6.61 4.64
CA PHE A 126 -19.14 -7.41 4.53
C PHE A 126 -18.44 -7.51 5.89
N PRO A 127 -18.32 -8.72 6.47
CA PRO A 127 -17.72 -8.90 7.79
C PRO A 127 -16.24 -8.51 7.79
N PHE A 128 -15.74 -7.98 8.92
CA PHE A 128 -14.30 -7.79 9.15
C PHE A 128 -13.62 -9.10 9.55
N THR A 129 -14.37 -10.00 10.18
CA THR A 129 -13.90 -11.33 10.53
C THR A 129 -13.88 -12.22 9.28
N TYR A 130 -12.86 -13.04 9.21
CA TYR A 130 -12.74 -14.05 8.19
C TYR A 130 -13.78 -15.15 8.44
N GLU A 131 -14.79 -15.27 7.59
CA GLU A 131 -15.58 -16.49 7.48
C GLU A 131 -14.84 -17.43 6.52
N SER A 132 -14.41 -18.57 7.04
CA SER A 132 -13.79 -19.58 6.19
C SER A 132 -14.79 -20.01 5.12
N ALA A 133 -14.53 -19.67 3.88
CA ALA A 133 -15.22 -20.27 2.76
C ALA A 133 -14.72 -21.73 2.65
N GLY A 134 -15.16 -22.61 3.54
CA GLY A 134 -15.02 -24.08 3.49
C GLY A 134 -13.65 -24.69 3.16
N ASN A 135 -12.76 -23.98 2.51
CA ASN A 135 -11.40 -24.37 2.19
C ASN A 135 -10.43 -23.43 2.90
N ALA A 136 -9.41 -23.98 3.55
CA ALA A 136 -8.39 -23.24 4.30
C ALA A 136 -7.69 -22.15 3.48
N PHE A 137 -7.86 -22.17 2.17
CA PHE A 137 -7.24 -21.26 1.23
C PHE A 137 -8.28 -20.87 0.19
N GLY A 138 -8.75 -19.63 0.24
CA GLY A 138 -9.72 -19.13 -0.73
C GLY A 138 -9.18 -19.00 -2.17
N VAL A 139 -7.92 -19.31 -2.41
CA VAL A 139 -7.30 -19.35 -3.74
C VAL A 139 -7.30 -20.78 -4.22
N THR A 140 -8.13 -21.08 -5.20
CA THR A 140 -8.27 -22.45 -5.77
C THR A 140 -7.32 -22.72 -6.93
N ASP A 141 -6.84 -21.67 -7.60
CA ASP A 141 -5.90 -21.80 -8.71
C ASP A 141 -4.46 -22.07 -8.20
N LYS A 142 -3.88 -23.18 -8.64
CA LYS A 142 -2.55 -23.62 -8.19
C LYS A 142 -1.43 -22.65 -8.57
N ILE A 143 -1.50 -22.03 -9.75
CA ILE A 143 -0.48 -21.06 -10.19
C ILE A 143 -0.48 -19.87 -9.25
N THR A 144 -1.66 -19.35 -8.94
CA THR A 144 -1.85 -18.26 -7.99
C THR A 144 -1.33 -18.62 -6.59
N GLN A 145 -1.59 -19.85 -6.13
CA GLN A 145 -1.06 -20.32 -4.84
C GLN A 145 0.48 -20.32 -4.83
N TYR A 146 1.11 -20.84 -5.87
CA TYR A 146 2.57 -20.85 -5.96
C TYR A 146 3.16 -19.44 -6.03
N MET A 147 2.56 -18.55 -6.82
CA MET A 147 3.00 -17.15 -6.88
C MET A 147 2.88 -16.46 -5.52
N LEU A 148 1.81 -16.73 -4.78
CA LEU A 148 1.64 -16.20 -3.42
C LEU A 148 2.69 -16.75 -2.45
N TYR A 149 3.00 -18.04 -2.51
CA TYR A 149 4.07 -18.61 -1.68
C TYR A 149 5.42 -17.96 -1.98
N VAL A 150 5.75 -17.77 -3.26
CA VAL A 150 6.98 -17.09 -3.67
C VAL A 150 6.99 -15.65 -3.14
N ALA A 151 5.89 -14.92 -3.29
CA ALA A 151 5.79 -13.54 -2.79
C ALA A 151 5.95 -13.48 -1.26
N ILE A 152 5.29 -14.36 -0.50
CA ILE A 152 5.44 -14.44 0.96
C ILE A 152 6.89 -14.75 1.35
N ILE A 153 7.53 -15.70 0.67
CA ILE A 153 8.92 -16.08 0.95
C ILE A 153 9.85 -14.88 0.70
N LEU A 154 9.68 -14.15 -0.41
CA LEU A 154 10.49 -12.98 -0.72
C LEU A 154 10.31 -11.86 0.30
N VAL A 155 9.07 -11.57 0.71
CA VAL A 155 8.77 -10.55 1.74
C VAL A 155 9.36 -10.97 3.09
N VAL A 156 9.21 -12.24 3.49
CA VAL A 156 9.82 -12.76 4.73
C VAL A 156 11.33 -12.66 4.67
N PHE A 157 11.93 -12.98 3.51
CA PHE A 157 13.37 -12.85 3.32
C PHE A 157 13.84 -11.39 3.46
N ASN A 158 13.13 -10.45 2.87
CA ASN A 158 13.44 -9.01 3.02
C ASN A 158 13.35 -8.55 4.48
N ILE A 159 12.30 -8.95 5.20
CA ILE A 159 12.14 -8.62 6.61
C ILE A 159 13.28 -9.23 7.43
N ALA A 160 13.59 -10.52 7.21
CA ALA A 160 14.66 -11.21 7.92
C ALA A 160 16.03 -10.59 7.62
N SER A 161 16.30 -10.20 6.38
CA SER A 161 17.54 -9.54 5.96
C SER A 161 17.77 -8.24 6.73
N TYR A 162 16.75 -7.45 6.96
CA TYR A 162 16.86 -6.24 7.79
C TYR A 162 17.30 -6.56 9.22
N PHE A 163 16.72 -7.58 9.86
CA PHE A 163 17.06 -7.93 11.25
C PHE A 163 18.45 -8.57 11.39
N VAL A 164 18.92 -9.23 10.33
CA VAL A 164 20.27 -9.84 10.31
C VAL A 164 21.34 -8.81 10.00
N ASP A 165 21.06 -7.92 9.05
CA ASP A 165 22.00 -6.91 8.56
C ASP A 165 21.26 -5.62 8.12
N PRO A 166 20.94 -4.73 9.07
CA PRO A 166 20.22 -3.49 8.76
C PRO A 166 20.94 -2.62 7.70
N GLY A 167 22.26 -2.65 7.66
CA GLY A 167 23.06 -1.94 6.67
C GLY A 167 23.14 -2.63 5.30
N GLY A 168 22.70 -3.87 5.19
CA GLY A 168 22.84 -4.64 3.95
C GLY A 168 22.12 -4.05 2.76
N PHE A 169 20.90 -3.54 2.97
CA PHE A 169 20.15 -2.86 1.94
C PHE A 169 20.82 -1.54 1.53
N ILE A 170 21.33 -0.77 2.50
CA ILE A 170 22.05 0.50 2.25
C ILE A 170 23.27 0.24 1.38
N ARG A 171 24.06 -0.79 1.69
CA ARG A 171 25.25 -1.14 0.90
C ARG A 171 24.92 -1.60 -0.53
N GLN A 172 23.72 -2.14 -0.77
CA GLN A 172 23.28 -2.52 -2.11
C GLN A 172 22.86 -1.32 -2.97
N VAL A 173 22.54 -0.20 -2.33
CA VAL A 173 22.13 1.04 -3.00
C VAL A 173 23.12 2.13 -2.60
N PRO A 174 24.25 2.32 -3.35
CA PRO A 174 25.32 3.26 -2.99
C PRO A 174 24.82 4.69 -2.72
N LEU A 175 23.71 5.08 -3.34
CA LEU A 175 23.04 6.36 -3.12
C LEU A 175 22.63 6.57 -1.66
N LEU A 176 22.32 5.50 -0.94
CA LEU A 176 21.87 5.55 0.45
C LEU A 176 23.03 5.57 1.45
N GLU A 177 24.24 5.15 1.03
CA GLU A 177 25.37 4.95 1.93
C GLU A 177 25.86 6.25 2.59
N SER A 178 25.67 7.38 1.93
CA SER A 178 26.05 8.69 2.42
C SER A 178 24.98 9.43 3.27
N ASN A 179 23.80 8.83 3.43
CA ASN A 179 22.68 9.49 4.08
C ASN A 179 22.44 8.94 5.50
N PRO A 180 22.61 9.75 6.57
CA PRO A 180 22.37 9.32 7.96
C PRO A 180 20.93 8.86 8.23
N GLN A 181 19.98 9.33 7.43
CA GLN A 181 18.55 8.97 7.56
C GLN A 181 18.19 7.67 6.82
N ALA A 182 19.14 7.09 6.06
CA ALA A 182 18.89 5.88 5.28
C ALA A 182 18.45 4.69 6.16
N GLU A 183 19.04 4.52 7.35
CA GLU A 183 18.64 3.45 8.28
C GLU A 183 17.18 3.60 8.73
N HIS A 184 16.73 4.83 9.02
CA HIS A 184 15.34 5.11 9.37
C HIS A 184 14.39 4.80 8.21
N SER A 185 14.81 5.14 7.00
CA SER A 185 14.03 4.86 5.79
C SER A 185 13.94 3.35 5.51
N VAL A 186 15.04 2.62 5.70
CA VAL A 186 15.06 1.15 5.56
C VAL A 186 14.18 0.50 6.64
N LEU A 187 14.16 1.02 7.87
CA LEU A 187 13.23 0.57 8.89
C LEU A 187 11.77 0.79 8.45
N GLY A 188 11.46 1.96 7.88
CA GLY A 188 10.14 2.26 7.33
C GLY A 188 9.72 1.25 6.24
N ILE A 189 10.63 0.93 5.32
CA ILE A 189 10.43 -0.10 4.30
C ILE A 189 10.13 -1.45 4.93
N THR A 190 10.88 -1.83 5.97
CA THR A 190 10.68 -3.11 6.66
C THR A 190 9.32 -3.17 7.34
N MET A 191 8.86 -2.09 7.95
CA MET A 191 7.51 -1.99 8.53
C MET A 191 6.42 -2.13 7.46
N ILE A 192 6.62 -1.53 6.28
CA ILE A 192 5.73 -1.69 5.12
C ILE A 192 5.72 -3.16 4.66
N ASN A 193 6.87 -3.80 4.56
CA ASN A 193 6.95 -5.22 4.20
C ASN A 193 6.21 -6.12 5.20
N ILE A 194 6.30 -5.85 6.50
CA ILE A 194 5.51 -6.56 7.52
C ILE A 194 4.01 -6.37 7.28
N ALA A 195 3.58 -5.16 6.99
CA ALA A 195 2.18 -4.88 6.70
C ALA A 195 1.71 -5.55 5.40
N ILE A 196 2.55 -5.57 4.35
CA ILE A 196 2.30 -6.31 3.11
C ILE A 196 2.20 -7.81 3.40
N LEU A 197 3.07 -8.37 4.23
CA LEU A 197 3.01 -9.78 4.63
C LEU A 197 1.69 -10.12 5.33
N ILE A 198 1.25 -9.27 6.26
CA ILE A 198 -0.04 -9.42 6.94
C ILE A 198 -1.19 -9.35 5.92
N ALA A 199 -1.13 -8.39 4.98
CA ALA A 199 -2.12 -8.26 3.92
C ALA A 199 -2.14 -9.49 3.01
N PHE A 200 -1.00 -10.07 2.66
CA PHE A 200 -0.91 -11.30 1.87
C PHE A 200 -1.53 -12.50 2.59
N ILE A 201 -1.22 -12.69 3.86
CA ILE A 201 -1.80 -13.77 4.66
C ILE A 201 -3.32 -13.60 4.73
N TYR A 202 -3.80 -12.36 4.90
CA TYR A 202 -5.22 -12.07 4.91
C TYR A 202 -5.87 -12.32 3.55
N GLN A 203 -5.26 -11.85 2.46
CA GLN A 203 -5.74 -12.03 1.08
C GLN A 203 -5.76 -13.49 0.67
N TYR A 204 -4.74 -14.24 1.06
CA TYR A 204 -4.67 -15.69 0.83
C TYR A 204 -5.86 -16.41 1.44
N ARG A 205 -6.28 -16.01 2.62
CA ARG A 205 -7.46 -16.57 3.28
C ARG A 205 -8.78 -16.13 2.65
N VAL A 206 -8.83 -14.92 2.09
CA VAL A 206 -10.06 -14.33 1.50
C VAL A 206 -10.26 -14.74 0.03
N GLY A 207 -9.25 -15.32 -0.61
CA GLY A 207 -9.35 -15.80 -1.99
C GLY A 207 -9.33 -14.72 -3.06
N LEU A 208 -8.60 -13.64 -2.82
CA LEU A 208 -8.36 -12.61 -3.83
C LEU A 208 -7.54 -13.17 -4.98
N SER A 209 -7.84 -12.71 -6.21
CA SER A 209 -7.17 -13.21 -7.41
C SER A 209 -5.66 -12.98 -7.36
N GLY A 210 -4.90 -13.95 -7.91
CA GLY A 210 -3.44 -13.93 -7.92
C GLY A 210 -2.82 -12.71 -8.59
N VAL A 211 -3.56 -12.04 -9.48
CA VAL A 211 -3.10 -10.81 -10.11
C VAL A 211 -2.87 -9.71 -9.07
N LEU A 212 -3.78 -9.54 -8.11
CA LEU A 212 -3.63 -8.55 -7.05
C LEU A 212 -2.47 -8.86 -6.12
N ILE A 213 -2.29 -10.14 -5.81
CA ILE A 213 -1.20 -10.62 -4.97
C ILE A 213 0.13 -10.39 -5.68
N THR A 214 0.21 -10.72 -6.97
CA THR A 214 1.42 -10.52 -7.77
C THR A 214 1.76 -9.04 -7.89
N MET A 215 0.79 -8.20 -8.15
CA MET A 215 1.01 -6.75 -8.25
C MET A 215 1.49 -6.16 -6.93
N SER A 216 0.95 -6.62 -5.80
CA SER A 216 1.40 -6.18 -4.47
C SER A 216 2.79 -6.73 -4.10
N ALA A 217 3.25 -7.82 -4.71
CA ALA A 217 4.57 -8.40 -4.46
C ALA A 217 5.68 -7.76 -5.31
N VAL A 218 5.32 -7.12 -6.42
CA VAL A 218 6.26 -6.44 -7.33
C VAL A 218 6.47 -4.97 -6.92
N ALA A 219 5.50 -4.41 -6.16
CA ALA A 219 5.61 -3.06 -5.59
C ALA A 219 6.46 -3.05 -4.33
#